data_a7de9822f10d71dae23cd34f3bb422a9
#
_entry.id   a7de9822f10d71dae23cd34f3bb422a9
#
_cell.length_a   1.000
_cell.length_b   1.000
_cell.length_c   1.000
_cell.angle_alpha   90.00
_cell.angle_beta   90.00
_cell.angle_gamma   90.00
#
_symmetry.space_group_name_H-M   'P 1'
#
loop_
_entity.id
_entity.type
_entity.pdbx_description
1 polymer ?
#
loop_
_entity_poly.entity_id
_entity_poly.type
_entity_poly.pdbx_seq_one_letter_code
_entity_poly.pdbx_strand_id
1 'polypeptide(L)'
;MLKVFTICISHIPNIALFLDNTLCLFEHKYQGVVGWGHKPTADKARCYALKHNLPYIALEDGFLRSLDLGCKGAQPLSLVVDHTGIYYDATEPSDLENLLNGSGWDLEGQLQSAQHAIEAIKRHDLSKYNHAPRAAEKLLGDASCPRVLILDQTKGDTSVTLGRADAESFTAMLDDAQMRFPTARLFVKTHPDVLAGKKQGYLTEAAKRRGIAIIAQDVSPLSLLAQADVVYTVTSQMGFEALLLGKEVHCFGMPFYAGWGATHDRLTCPRRAKRRTAEEIFAAAYMLYARYVNPVTARRCDIHEAIRILAAQRFQNGRNKGFHACVGFSRWKRPHARAFLQSTTGTIRFFLIGGKPSNGRKQTAAMSWYGRPNAQ
;
A
#
# COMPACT_ATOMS: atom_id res chain seq x y z
N MET A 1 -6.97 18.12 -22.83
CA MET A 1 -7.48 16.76 -22.59
C MET A 1 -6.38 15.73 -22.77
N LEU A 2 -6.44 14.65 -22.01
CA LEU A 2 -5.44 13.59 -22.04
C LEU A 2 -6.03 12.33 -22.69
N LYS A 3 -5.23 11.65 -23.54
CA LYS A 3 -5.61 10.40 -24.17
C LYS A 3 -5.40 9.24 -23.21
N VAL A 4 -6.36 8.31 -23.18
CA VAL A 4 -6.26 7.07 -22.41
C VAL A 4 -6.57 5.87 -23.33
N PHE A 5 -5.87 4.77 -23.14
CA PHE A 5 -6.07 3.52 -23.90
C PHE A 5 -6.78 2.43 -23.11
N THR A 6 -6.85 2.59 -21.78
CA THR A 6 -7.40 1.57 -20.87
C THR A 6 -8.63 2.11 -20.17
N ILE A 7 -9.78 1.51 -20.45
CA ILE A 7 -11.08 1.88 -19.82
C ILE A 7 -10.98 1.88 -18.28
N CYS A 8 -10.18 0.98 -17.69
CA CYS A 8 -10.00 0.93 -16.24
C CYS A 8 -9.53 2.26 -15.64
N ILE A 9 -8.70 3.04 -16.35
CA ILE A 9 -8.26 4.35 -15.87
C ILE A 9 -9.41 5.35 -15.87
N SER A 10 -10.25 5.38 -16.92
CA SER A 10 -11.38 6.30 -17.00
C SER A 10 -12.48 6.00 -15.98
N HIS A 11 -12.53 4.76 -15.46
CA HIS A 11 -13.47 4.35 -14.43
C HIS A 11 -12.97 4.62 -12.99
N ILE A 12 -11.76 5.13 -12.82
CA ILE A 12 -11.29 5.53 -11.48
C ILE A 12 -12.13 6.75 -11.04
N PRO A 13 -12.83 6.66 -9.91
CA PRO A 13 -13.63 7.78 -9.42
C PRO A 13 -12.77 9.03 -9.22
N ASN A 14 -13.28 10.17 -9.68
CA ASN A 14 -12.62 11.47 -9.55
C ASN A 14 -11.25 11.58 -10.25
N ILE A 15 -10.96 10.74 -11.25
CA ILE A 15 -9.65 10.72 -11.93
C ILE A 15 -9.24 12.08 -12.48
N ALA A 16 -10.19 12.90 -12.95
CA ALA A 16 -9.93 14.24 -13.43
C ALA A 16 -9.31 15.16 -12.36
N LEU A 17 -9.69 14.97 -11.09
CA LEU A 17 -9.10 15.70 -9.97
C LEU A 17 -7.65 15.26 -9.69
N PHE A 18 -7.35 13.98 -9.83
CA PHE A 18 -5.98 13.49 -9.68
C PHE A 18 -5.06 14.01 -10.79
N LEU A 19 -5.58 14.12 -12.01
CA LEU A 19 -4.82 14.52 -13.19
C LEU A 19 -4.75 16.04 -13.40
N ASP A 20 -5.59 16.83 -12.71
CA ASP A 20 -5.86 18.24 -13.01
C ASP A 20 -6.25 18.45 -14.50
N ASN A 21 -6.88 17.42 -15.08
CA ASN A 21 -7.23 17.38 -16.50
C ASN A 21 -8.36 16.39 -16.77
N THR A 22 -9.00 16.48 -17.93
CA THR A 22 -10.04 15.56 -18.37
C THR A 22 -9.45 14.46 -19.27
N LEU A 23 -10.00 13.25 -19.15
CA LEU A 23 -9.67 12.12 -20.03
C LEU A 23 -10.61 12.09 -21.23
N CYS A 24 -10.07 11.74 -22.38
CA CYS A 24 -10.86 11.51 -23.59
C CYS A 24 -10.30 10.30 -24.37
N LEU A 25 -11.22 9.50 -24.97
CA LEU A 25 -10.88 8.37 -25.83
C LEU A 25 -10.75 8.80 -27.31
N PHE A 26 -11.53 9.78 -27.74
CA PHE A 26 -11.66 10.20 -29.14
C PHE A 26 -11.66 11.72 -29.23
N GLU A 27 -10.55 12.31 -29.59
CA GLU A 27 -10.36 13.74 -29.83
C GLU A 27 -9.37 13.98 -30.97
N HIS A 28 -9.40 15.18 -31.52
CA HIS A 28 -8.48 15.57 -32.61
C HIS A 28 -7.13 16.09 -32.09
N LYS A 29 -7.07 16.58 -30.83
CA LYS A 29 -5.84 17.09 -30.23
C LYS A 29 -5.74 16.69 -28.77
N TYR A 30 -4.65 16.00 -28.43
CA TYR A 30 -4.31 15.61 -27.06
C TYR A 30 -3.12 16.42 -26.56
N GLN A 31 -3.14 16.77 -25.27
CA GLN A 31 -2.04 17.43 -24.56
C GLN A 31 -1.03 16.41 -23.99
N GLY A 32 -1.41 15.15 -23.92
CA GLY A 32 -0.58 14.07 -23.39
C GLY A 32 -1.34 12.75 -23.41
N VAL A 33 -0.64 11.72 -23.02
CA VAL A 33 -1.14 10.33 -22.98
C VAL A 33 -0.95 9.78 -21.59
N VAL A 34 -1.99 9.16 -21.02
CA VAL A 34 -1.99 8.60 -19.68
C VAL A 34 -1.95 7.07 -19.74
N GLY A 35 -1.09 6.46 -18.94
CA GLY A 35 -1.01 5.01 -18.78
C GLY A 35 -0.70 4.61 -17.34
N TRP A 36 -0.86 3.32 -17.02
CA TRP A 36 -0.60 2.80 -15.69
C TRP A 36 0.86 2.37 -15.53
N GLY A 37 1.67 3.25 -14.98
CA GLY A 37 3.09 3.07 -14.75
C GLY A 37 3.88 2.66 -15.99
N HIS A 38 4.86 1.80 -15.80
CA HIS A 38 5.65 1.17 -16.85
C HIS A 38 5.29 -0.32 -17.06
N LYS A 39 4.07 -0.71 -16.71
CA LYS A 39 3.57 -2.07 -16.93
C LYS A 39 3.35 -2.35 -18.42
N PRO A 40 3.44 -3.59 -18.88
CA PRO A 40 3.19 -3.95 -20.29
C PRO A 40 1.83 -3.48 -20.81
N THR A 41 0.83 -3.36 -19.92
CA THR A 41 -0.50 -2.82 -20.26
C THR A 41 -0.47 -1.36 -20.71
N ALA A 42 0.58 -0.62 -20.35
CA ALA A 42 0.79 0.77 -20.75
C ALA A 42 1.61 0.94 -22.04
N ASP A 43 2.15 -0.14 -22.63
CA ASP A 43 3.03 -0.06 -23.79
C ASP A 43 2.38 0.63 -24.98
N LYS A 44 1.09 0.33 -25.25
CA LYS A 44 0.33 1.02 -26.31
C LYS A 44 0.26 2.53 -26.09
N ALA A 45 0.09 2.96 -24.85
CA ALA A 45 0.03 4.37 -24.48
C ALA A 45 1.40 5.03 -24.66
N ARG A 46 2.48 4.40 -24.22
CA ARG A 46 3.85 4.89 -24.37
C ARG A 46 4.27 4.97 -25.85
N CYS A 47 4.01 3.92 -26.62
CA CYS A 47 4.29 3.91 -28.07
C CYS A 47 3.52 5.01 -28.81
N TYR A 48 2.25 5.25 -28.43
CA TYR A 48 1.46 6.32 -29.02
C TYR A 48 2.03 7.69 -28.67
N ALA A 49 2.37 7.92 -27.40
CA ALA A 49 2.98 9.16 -26.94
C ALA A 49 4.26 9.48 -27.73
N LEU A 50 5.15 8.50 -27.84
CA LEU A 50 6.40 8.63 -28.60
C LEU A 50 6.15 8.94 -30.08
N LYS A 51 5.25 8.16 -30.74
CA LYS A 51 4.93 8.33 -32.16
C LYS A 51 4.36 9.72 -32.47
N HIS A 52 3.61 10.30 -31.57
CA HIS A 52 2.94 11.60 -31.78
C HIS A 52 3.64 12.77 -31.07
N ASN A 53 4.83 12.54 -30.53
CA ASN A 53 5.60 13.55 -29.75
C ASN A 53 4.76 14.21 -28.64
N LEU A 54 4.02 13.38 -27.90
CA LEU A 54 3.20 13.80 -26.77
C LEU A 54 3.86 13.36 -25.45
N PRO A 55 3.72 14.14 -24.37
CA PRO A 55 4.15 13.71 -23.05
C PRO A 55 3.38 12.46 -22.61
N TYR A 56 4.10 11.48 -22.06
CA TYR A 56 3.52 10.35 -21.37
C TYR A 56 3.39 10.67 -19.88
N ILE A 57 2.24 10.39 -19.28
CA ILE A 57 1.95 10.61 -17.88
C ILE A 57 1.69 9.26 -17.25
N ALA A 58 2.56 8.85 -16.33
CA ALA A 58 2.44 7.59 -15.60
C ALA A 58 1.56 7.75 -14.37
N LEU A 59 0.58 6.85 -14.22
CA LEU A 59 -0.23 6.72 -13.02
C LEU A 59 0.17 5.48 -12.22
N GLU A 60 0.12 5.57 -10.89
CA GLU A 60 0.19 4.39 -10.02
C GLU A 60 -0.60 4.65 -8.74
N ASP A 61 -0.92 3.58 -8.01
CA ASP A 61 -1.48 3.67 -6.67
C ASP A 61 -0.57 4.50 -5.75
N GLY A 62 -1.15 5.42 -5.00
CA GLY A 62 -0.40 6.17 -3.99
C GLY A 62 -0.03 5.31 -2.78
N PHE A 63 0.81 5.86 -1.91
CA PHE A 63 1.40 5.14 -0.77
C PHE A 63 0.42 4.88 0.39
N LEU A 64 -0.64 5.68 0.51
CA LEU A 64 -1.82 5.48 1.38
C LEU A 64 -3.06 5.38 0.49
N ARG A 65 -3.37 4.18 -0.01
CA ARG A 65 -4.34 4.05 -1.10
C ARG A 65 -5.79 3.93 -0.63
N SER A 66 -6.09 2.96 0.21
CA SER A 66 -7.48 2.62 0.53
C SER A 66 -7.60 1.68 1.73
N LEU A 67 -8.84 1.43 2.17
CA LEU A 67 -9.11 0.41 3.18
C LEU A 67 -8.80 -0.98 2.64
N ASP A 68 -9.37 -1.37 1.48
CA ASP A 68 -9.20 -2.70 0.88
C ASP A 68 -8.44 -2.61 -0.46
N LEU A 69 -8.15 -3.75 -1.06
CA LEU A 69 -7.41 -3.87 -2.31
C LEU A 69 -8.20 -3.27 -3.49
N GLY A 70 -7.50 -2.63 -4.41
CA GLY A 70 -8.11 -2.07 -5.62
C GLY A 70 -8.77 -3.11 -6.52
N CYS A 71 -8.22 -4.33 -6.59
CA CYS A 71 -8.80 -5.44 -7.34
C CYS A 71 -10.15 -5.92 -6.77
N LYS A 72 -10.48 -5.54 -5.54
CA LYS A 72 -11.79 -5.76 -4.92
C LYS A 72 -12.74 -4.55 -5.08
N GLY A 73 -12.38 -3.57 -5.89
CA GLY A 73 -13.20 -2.38 -6.16
C GLY A 73 -13.06 -1.24 -5.15
N ALA A 74 -12.08 -1.29 -4.23
CA ALA A 74 -11.85 -0.19 -3.31
C ALA A 74 -11.37 1.06 -4.06
N GLN A 75 -12.05 2.19 -3.84
CA GLN A 75 -11.70 3.46 -4.44
C GLN A 75 -10.38 3.99 -3.88
N PRO A 76 -9.48 4.53 -4.73
CA PRO A 76 -8.24 5.13 -4.26
C PRO A 76 -8.51 6.49 -3.59
N LEU A 77 -7.91 6.71 -2.41
CA LEU A 77 -7.76 8.04 -1.82
C LEU A 77 -6.55 8.77 -2.41
N SER A 78 -5.54 8.01 -2.86
CA SER A 78 -4.34 8.59 -3.41
C SER A 78 -3.90 7.88 -4.69
N LEU A 79 -3.38 8.68 -5.61
CA LEU A 79 -2.67 8.25 -6.81
C LEU A 79 -1.37 9.03 -6.94
N VAL A 80 -0.40 8.40 -7.58
CA VAL A 80 0.80 9.05 -8.10
C VAL A 80 0.55 9.45 -9.54
N VAL A 81 0.98 10.65 -9.91
CA VAL A 81 0.96 11.19 -11.27
C VAL A 81 2.36 11.68 -11.58
N ASP A 82 3.08 11.00 -12.45
CA ASP A 82 4.47 11.27 -12.79
C ASP A 82 4.59 11.67 -14.26
N HIS A 83 5.23 12.80 -14.52
CA HIS A 83 5.42 13.35 -15.85
C HIS A 83 6.81 13.04 -16.44
N THR A 84 7.73 12.56 -15.61
CA THR A 84 9.11 12.22 -16.01
C THR A 84 9.29 10.72 -16.18
N GLY A 85 8.79 9.92 -15.23
CA GLY A 85 8.94 8.46 -15.23
C GLY A 85 7.97 7.78 -14.28
N ILE A 86 8.48 7.01 -13.29
CA ILE A 86 7.68 6.47 -12.17
C ILE A 86 8.60 6.08 -11.01
N TYR A 87 8.18 6.32 -9.78
CA TYR A 87 8.99 6.18 -8.56
C TYR A 87 9.64 4.81 -8.34
N TYR A 88 9.10 3.73 -8.88
CA TYR A 88 9.64 2.38 -8.73
C TYR A 88 10.59 1.95 -9.86
N ASP A 89 10.78 2.81 -10.87
CA ASP A 89 11.74 2.59 -11.95
C ASP A 89 13.05 3.34 -11.63
N ALA A 90 14.05 2.60 -11.21
CA ALA A 90 15.37 3.14 -10.92
C ALA A 90 16.29 3.20 -12.14
N THR A 91 15.83 2.77 -13.33
CA THR A 91 16.59 2.84 -14.59
C THR A 91 16.50 4.22 -15.22
N GLU A 92 15.38 4.93 -14.99
CA GLU A 92 15.08 6.27 -15.50
C GLU A 92 14.78 7.24 -14.35
N PRO A 93 14.92 8.55 -14.55
CA PRO A 93 14.53 9.55 -13.55
C PRO A 93 13.00 9.55 -13.37
N SER A 94 12.53 10.04 -12.23
CA SER A 94 11.11 10.27 -11.93
C SER A 94 10.91 11.65 -11.31
N ASP A 95 9.66 12.13 -11.29
CA ASP A 95 9.33 13.39 -10.60
C ASP A 95 9.70 13.32 -9.12
N LEU A 96 9.56 12.15 -8.48
CA LEU A 96 10.00 11.96 -7.09
C LEU A 96 11.52 12.05 -6.95
N GLU A 97 12.29 11.44 -7.85
CA GLU A 97 13.76 11.51 -7.84
C GLU A 97 14.23 12.94 -8.08
N ASN A 98 13.60 13.67 -9.01
CA ASN A 98 13.86 15.08 -9.26
C ASN A 98 13.55 15.94 -8.03
N LEU A 99 12.43 15.70 -7.35
CA LEU A 99 12.05 16.39 -6.12
C LEU A 99 13.07 16.15 -5.02
N LEU A 100 13.48 14.90 -4.78
CA LEU A 100 14.46 14.53 -3.76
C LEU A 100 15.87 15.12 -4.05
N ASN A 101 16.26 15.30 -5.30
CA ASN A 101 17.46 16.00 -5.70
C ASN A 101 17.31 17.53 -5.64
N GLY A 102 16.09 18.04 -5.63
CA GLY A 102 15.78 19.46 -5.51
C GLY A 102 16.07 20.03 -4.13
N SER A 103 15.74 21.29 -3.93
CA SER A 103 15.83 22.03 -2.66
C SER A 103 14.74 23.08 -2.57
N GLY A 104 14.49 23.61 -1.37
CA GLY A 104 13.50 24.67 -1.14
C GLY A 104 12.09 24.17 -0.82
N TRP A 105 11.84 22.87 -0.86
CA TRP A 105 10.60 22.24 -0.40
C TRP A 105 10.74 21.62 1.01
N ASP A 106 11.97 21.42 1.44
CA ASP A 106 12.38 20.78 2.70
C ASP A 106 12.45 21.79 3.87
N LEU A 107 11.49 22.72 3.91
CA LEU A 107 11.41 23.74 4.95
C LEU A 107 10.96 23.14 6.28
N GLU A 108 11.34 23.77 7.40
CA GLU A 108 11.04 23.27 8.75
C GLU A 108 9.55 23.00 8.98
N GLY A 109 8.65 23.88 8.54
CA GLY A 109 7.20 23.65 8.67
C GLY A 109 6.69 22.45 7.88
N GLN A 110 7.31 22.15 6.72
CA GLN A 110 6.99 20.97 5.91
C GLN A 110 7.44 19.69 6.61
N LEU A 111 8.65 19.69 7.18
CA LEU A 111 9.19 18.53 7.91
C LEU A 111 8.42 18.29 9.21
N GLN A 112 8.03 19.34 9.92
CA GLN A 112 7.17 19.20 11.10
C GLN A 112 5.81 18.61 10.75
N SER A 113 5.20 19.04 9.64
CA SER A 113 3.95 18.46 9.11
C SER A 113 4.15 16.98 8.76
N ALA A 114 5.29 16.61 8.15
CA ALA A 114 5.63 15.24 7.84
C ALA A 114 5.74 14.37 9.10
N GLN A 115 6.39 14.85 10.14
CA GLN A 115 6.51 14.16 11.42
C GLN A 115 5.12 13.91 12.05
N HIS A 116 4.22 14.90 12.05
CA HIS A 116 2.86 14.73 12.53
C HIS A 116 2.09 13.68 11.72
N ALA A 117 2.25 13.66 10.40
CA ALA A 117 1.63 12.64 9.53
C ALA A 117 2.19 11.24 9.81
N ILE A 118 3.52 11.10 9.96
CA ILE A 118 4.18 9.83 10.31
C ILE A 118 3.66 9.30 11.65
N GLU A 119 3.58 10.14 12.67
CA GLU A 119 3.07 9.73 13.99
C GLU A 119 1.58 9.33 13.92
N ALA A 120 0.78 10.01 13.12
CA ALA A 120 -0.61 9.63 12.89
C ALA A 120 -0.72 8.28 12.16
N ILE A 121 0.12 8.02 11.15
CA ILE A 121 0.20 6.73 10.44
C ILE A 121 0.57 5.61 11.42
N LYS A 122 1.58 5.80 12.24
CA LYS A 122 2.00 4.84 13.28
C LYS A 122 0.86 4.57 14.28
N ARG A 123 0.25 5.62 14.81
CA ARG A 123 -0.84 5.54 15.80
C ARG A 123 -2.03 4.76 15.29
N HIS A 124 -2.44 5.02 14.05
CA HIS A 124 -3.59 4.39 13.43
C HIS A 124 -3.26 3.11 12.66
N ASP A 125 -1.98 2.69 12.65
CA ASP A 125 -1.50 1.46 12.00
C ASP A 125 -1.87 1.43 10.51
N LEU A 126 -1.56 2.53 9.79
CA LEU A 126 -1.94 2.72 8.38
C LEU A 126 -0.80 2.36 7.43
N SER A 127 -1.16 1.76 6.30
CA SER A 127 -0.28 1.36 5.20
C SER A 127 -0.97 1.63 3.87
N LYS A 128 -0.42 1.13 2.78
CA LYS A 128 -1.02 1.20 1.44
C LYS A 128 -2.44 0.61 1.43
N TYR A 129 -2.64 -0.53 2.08
CA TYR A 129 -3.93 -1.21 2.25
C TYR A 129 -4.19 -1.49 3.73
N ASN A 130 -5.40 -1.24 4.19
CA ASN A 130 -5.70 -1.09 5.61
C ASN A 130 -6.75 -2.09 6.15
N HIS A 131 -7.06 -3.14 5.37
CA HIS A 131 -8.05 -4.17 5.71
C HIS A 131 -7.53 -5.19 6.72
N ALA A 132 -6.22 -5.46 6.69
CA ALA A 132 -5.61 -6.52 7.49
C ALA A 132 -5.62 -6.21 8.98
N PRO A 133 -5.83 -7.21 9.85
CA PRO A 133 -5.76 -7.04 11.30
C PRO A 133 -4.32 -6.76 11.74
N ARG A 134 -4.15 -6.26 12.95
CA ARG A 134 -2.82 -6.17 13.56
C ARG A 134 -2.22 -7.57 13.72
N ALA A 135 -0.91 -7.66 13.59
CA ALA A 135 -0.17 -8.88 13.91
C ALA A 135 -0.37 -9.26 15.39
N ALA A 136 -0.46 -10.56 15.66
CA ALA A 136 -0.50 -11.03 17.03
C ALA A 136 0.75 -10.57 17.79
N GLU A 137 0.62 -10.29 19.08
CA GLU A 137 1.76 -10.00 19.93
C GLU A 137 2.75 -11.17 19.85
N LYS A 138 4.04 -10.84 19.75
CA LYS A 138 5.12 -11.82 19.64
C LYS A 138 5.02 -12.78 18.45
N LEU A 139 4.40 -12.36 17.34
CA LEU A 139 4.38 -13.17 16.10
C LEU A 139 5.79 -13.50 15.62
N LEU A 140 6.77 -12.62 15.84
CA LEU A 140 8.19 -12.86 15.61
C LEU A 140 8.92 -13.40 16.85
N GLY A 141 8.18 -13.95 17.82
CA GLY A 141 8.73 -14.47 19.08
C GLY A 141 9.13 -13.38 20.09
N ASP A 142 9.79 -13.82 21.16
CA ASP A 142 10.28 -12.92 22.20
C ASP A 142 11.54 -12.16 21.75
N ALA A 143 11.78 -10.98 22.35
CA ALA A 143 12.93 -10.13 22.07
C ALA A 143 14.25 -10.62 22.73
N SER A 144 14.37 -11.91 23.02
CA SER A 144 15.58 -12.51 23.62
C SER A 144 16.80 -12.54 22.68
N CYS A 145 16.58 -12.40 21.38
CA CYS A 145 17.61 -12.26 20.35
C CYS A 145 17.11 -11.35 19.25
N PRO A 146 17.98 -10.74 18.42
CA PRO A 146 17.59 -9.92 17.31
C PRO A 146 16.64 -10.65 16.35
N ARG A 147 15.62 -9.93 15.85
CA ARG A 147 14.60 -10.46 14.93
C ARG A 147 14.78 -9.78 13.58
N VAL A 148 15.19 -10.54 12.60
CA VAL A 148 15.41 -10.06 11.23
C VAL A 148 14.23 -10.48 10.36
N LEU A 149 13.54 -9.51 9.79
CA LEU A 149 12.42 -9.73 8.89
C LEU A 149 12.86 -9.49 7.44
N ILE A 150 12.76 -10.52 6.62
CA ILE A 150 13.17 -10.55 5.23
C ILE A 150 11.89 -10.51 4.37
N LEU A 151 11.77 -9.49 3.55
CA LEU A 151 10.56 -9.25 2.76
C LEU A 151 10.67 -9.94 1.40
N ASP A 152 9.85 -10.98 1.21
CA ASP A 152 9.69 -11.65 -0.09
C ASP A 152 8.75 -10.85 -0.99
N GLN A 153 8.88 -10.98 -2.29
CA GLN A 153 7.98 -10.40 -3.29
C GLN A 153 7.49 -11.48 -4.26
N THR A 154 6.38 -11.21 -4.95
CA THR A 154 5.86 -12.15 -5.95
C THR A 154 6.68 -12.07 -7.23
N LYS A 155 6.96 -13.22 -7.85
CA LYS A 155 7.60 -13.28 -9.17
C LYS A 155 6.76 -12.56 -10.21
N GLY A 156 7.43 -11.78 -11.06
CA GLY A 156 6.76 -10.93 -12.06
C GLY A 156 6.33 -9.55 -11.55
N ASP A 157 6.68 -9.20 -10.31
CA ASP A 157 6.52 -7.82 -9.83
C ASP A 157 7.49 -6.90 -10.60
N THR A 158 6.92 -5.99 -11.38
CA THR A 158 7.67 -5.06 -12.24
C THR A 158 8.65 -4.18 -11.44
N SER A 159 8.32 -3.88 -10.19
CA SER A 159 9.21 -3.09 -9.32
C SER A 159 10.54 -3.78 -9.02
N VAL A 160 10.61 -5.10 -9.11
CA VAL A 160 11.86 -5.86 -8.93
C VAL A 160 12.81 -5.56 -10.09
N THR A 161 12.38 -5.83 -11.32
CA THR A 161 13.21 -5.62 -12.51
C THR A 161 13.56 -4.15 -12.72
N LEU A 162 12.57 -3.26 -12.62
CA LEU A 162 12.80 -1.81 -12.75
C LEU A 162 13.54 -1.22 -11.55
N GLY A 163 13.51 -1.87 -10.40
CA GLY A 163 14.34 -1.58 -9.23
C GLY A 163 15.75 -2.19 -9.33
N ARG A 164 16.18 -2.58 -10.54
CA ARG A 164 17.52 -3.11 -10.86
C ARG A 164 17.86 -4.37 -10.07
N ALA A 165 16.88 -5.24 -9.87
CA ALA A 165 17.01 -6.49 -9.12
C ALA A 165 16.39 -7.66 -9.88
N ASP A 166 16.71 -8.87 -9.41
CA ASP A 166 16.31 -10.15 -10.00
C ASP A 166 16.19 -11.24 -8.91
N ALA A 167 16.10 -12.50 -9.32
CA ALA A 167 16.05 -13.63 -8.39
C ALA A 167 17.33 -13.82 -7.57
N GLU A 168 18.49 -13.45 -8.13
CA GLU A 168 19.78 -13.55 -7.45
C GLU A 168 19.87 -12.53 -6.32
N SER A 169 19.28 -11.35 -6.50
CA SER A 169 19.18 -10.31 -5.47
C SER A 169 18.48 -10.82 -4.22
N PHE A 170 17.41 -11.63 -4.36
CA PHE A 170 16.72 -12.25 -3.22
C PHE A 170 17.58 -13.30 -2.53
N THR A 171 18.30 -14.12 -3.29
CA THR A 171 19.22 -15.12 -2.73
C THR A 171 20.34 -14.43 -1.96
N ALA A 172 20.99 -13.45 -2.56
CA ALA A 172 22.03 -12.66 -1.92
C ALA A 172 21.54 -11.93 -0.65
N MET A 173 20.31 -11.43 -0.66
CA MET A 173 19.67 -10.82 0.51
C MET A 173 19.52 -11.81 1.67
N LEU A 174 19.11 -13.04 1.38
CA LEU A 174 18.94 -14.09 2.39
C LEU A 174 20.30 -14.55 2.94
N ASP A 175 21.32 -14.70 2.08
CA ASP A 175 22.67 -15.05 2.46
C ASP A 175 23.32 -14.00 3.36
N ASP A 176 23.19 -12.72 2.99
CA ASP A 176 23.71 -11.59 3.78
C ASP A 176 23.05 -11.51 5.16
N ALA A 177 21.74 -11.70 5.24
CA ALA A 177 21.01 -11.71 6.51
C ALA A 177 21.51 -12.82 7.45
N GLN A 178 21.73 -14.04 6.93
CA GLN A 178 22.27 -15.13 7.73
C GLN A 178 23.72 -14.88 8.17
N MET A 179 24.54 -14.31 7.29
CA MET A 179 25.94 -14.04 7.56
C MET A 179 26.12 -12.91 8.59
N ARG A 180 25.36 -11.81 8.46
CA ARG A 180 25.50 -10.65 9.35
C ARG A 180 24.86 -10.85 10.72
N PHE A 181 23.80 -11.66 10.78
CA PHE A 181 23.04 -11.89 12.00
C PHE A 181 22.97 -13.38 12.37
N PRO A 182 24.12 -14.04 12.63
CA PRO A 182 24.18 -15.49 12.83
C PRO A 182 23.43 -15.97 14.09
N THR A 183 23.20 -15.10 15.07
CA THR A 183 22.46 -15.40 16.31
C THR A 183 21.02 -14.90 16.30
N ALA A 184 20.60 -14.24 15.23
CA ALA A 184 19.25 -13.68 15.12
C ALA A 184 18.23 -14.75 14.72
N ARG A 185 16.98 -14.49 15.07
CA ARG A 185 15.84 -15.22 14.47
C ARG A 185 15.49 -14.57 13.15
N LEU A 186 15.54 -15.36 12.09
CA LEU A 186 15.21 -14.94 10.74
C LEU A 186 13.78 -15.34 10.40
N PHE A 187 13.05 -14.41 9.79
CA PHE A 187 11.68 -14.62 9.33
C PHE A 187 11.56 -14.13 7.90
N VAL A 188 10.92 -14.92 7.04
CA VAL A 188 10.56 -14.49 5.68
C VAL A 188 9.09 -14.13 5.64
N LYS A 189 8.77 -12.86 5.35
CA LYS A 189 7.41 -12.41 5.11
C LYS A 189 7.08 -12.58 3.64
N THR A 190 6.13 -13.44 3.33
CA THR A 190 5.63 -13.64 1.96
C THR A 190 4.16 -13.25 1.83
N HIS A 191 3.68 -13.09 0.59
CA HIS A 191 2.28 -12.80 0.33
C HIS A 191 1.40 -14.05 0.60
N PRO A 192 0.20 -13.90 1.19
CA PRO A 192 -0.70 -15.04 1.45
C PRO A 192 -0.96 -15.92 0.23
N ASP A 193 -1.13 -15.32 -0.96
CA ASP A 193 -1.36 -16.04 -2.21
C ASP A 193 -0.19 -16.94 -2.64
N VAL A 194 1.02 -16.71 -2.12
CA VAL A 194 2.18 -17.56 -2.42
C VAL A 194 2.03 -18.90 -1.71
N LEU A 195 1.67 -18.90 -0.42
CA LEU A 195 1.43 -20.16 0.31
C LEU A 195 0.15 -20.87 -0.15
N ALA A 196 -0.83 -20.13 -0.64
CA ALA A 196 -2.04 -20.69 -1.26
C ALA A 196 -1.79 -21.29 -2.67
N GLY A 197 -0.55 -21.21 -3.19
CA GLY A 197 -0.18 -21.72 -4.52
C GLY A 197 -0.72 -20.91 -5.69
N LYS A 198 -1.33 -19.74 -5.44
CA LYS A 198 -1.87 -18.86 -6.49
C LYS A 198 -0.81 -18.01 -7.16
N LYS A 199 0.29 -17.73 -6.45
CA LYS A 199 1.45 -16.96 -6.92
C LYS A 199 2.73 -17.66 -6.50
N GLN A 200 3.86 -17.24 -7.08
CA GLN A 200 5.19 -17.70 -6.68
C GLN A 200 5.95 -16.55 -6.00
N GLY A 201 6.61 -16.84 -4.89
CA GLY A 201 7.57 -15.95 -4.26
C GLY A 201 8.99 -16.28 -4.72
N TYR A 202 9.94 -15.40 -4.43
CA TYR A 202 11.35 -15.65 -4.70
C TYR A 202 12.00 -16.48 -3.59
N LEU A 203 11.61 -16.29 -2.32
CA LEU A 203 12.30 -16.85 -1.16
C LEU A 203 11.64 -18.06 -0.53
N THR A 204 10.38 -18.36 -0.83
CA THR A 204 9.60 -19.38 -0.12
C THR A 204 10.32 -20.76 -0.06
N GLU A 205 10.84 -21.23 -1.19
CA GLU A 205 11.52 -22.54 -1.24
C GLU A 205 12.91 -22.50 -0.59
N ALA A 206 13.64 -21.39 -0.73
CA ALA A 206 14.94 -21.23 -0.06
C ALA A 206 14.77 -21.15 1.47
N ALA A 207 13.76 -20.46 1.96
CA ALA A 207 13.44 -20.37 3.38
C ALA A 207 13.10 -21.74 3.97
N LYS A 208 12.27 -22.54 3.30
CA LYS A 208 11.93 -23.92 3.71
C LYS A 208 13.18 -24.79 3.83
N ARG A 209 14.04 -24.79 2.78
CA ARG A 209 15.28 -25.61 2.79
C ARG A 209 16.25 -25.23 3.90
N ARG A 210 16.25 -23.93 4.30
CA ARG A 210 17.14 -23.41 5.35
C ARG A 210 16.51 -23.43 6.75
N GLY A 211 15.29 -23.95 6.90
CA GLY A 211 14.57 -23.97 8.18
C GLY A 211 14.19 -22.60 8.72
N ILE A 212 14.08 -21.58 7.83
CA ILE A 212 13.70 -20.21 8.21
C ILE A 212 12.18 -20.11 8.29
N ALA A 213 11.68 -19.51 9.37
CA ALA A 213 10.25 -19.36 9.60
C ALA A 213 9.60 -18.44 8.56
N ILE A 214 8.43 -18.86 8.00
CA ILE A 214 7.70 -18.13 6.99
C ILE A 214 6.43 -17.51 7.61
N ILE A 215 6.27 -16.21 7.47
CA ILE A 215 5.10 -15.44 7.89
C ILE A 215 4.25 -15.17 6.65
N ALA A 216 3.11 -15.85 6.51
CA ALA A 216 2.18 -15.66 5.39
C ALA A 216 0.83 -15.10 5.81
N GLN A 217 0.61 -14.91 7.11
CA GLN A 217 -0.62 -14.30 7.60
C GLN A 217 -0.84 -12.92 6.99
N ASP A 218 -2.08 -12.65 6.58
CA ASP A 218 -2.49 -11.32 6.15
C ASP A 218 -2.69 -10.43 7.38
N VAL A 219 -1.64 -9.71 7.72
CA VAL A 219 -1.58 -8.82 8.88
C VAL A 219 -1.09 -7.44 8.48
N SER A 220 -1.41 -6.44 9.28
CA SER A 220 -0.95 -5.07 9.08
C SER A 220 0.58 -5.01 8.99
N PRO A 221 1.13 -4.42 7.92
CA PRO A 221 2.57 -4.26 7.75
C PRO A 221 3.24 -3.58 8.94
N LEU A 222 2.72 -2.43 9.40
CA LEU A 222 3.34 -1.68 10.49
C LEU A 222 3.39 -2.46 11.79
N SER A 223 2.30 -3.16 12.13
CA SER A 223 2.25 -3.96 13.37
C SER A 223 3.19 -5.16 13.34
N LEU A 224 3.48 -5.71 12.16
CA LEU A 224 4.49 -6.76 11.98
C LEU A 224 5.91 -6.17 12.06
N LEU A 225 6.16 -5.09 11.31
CA LEU A 225 7.46 -4.40 11.27
C LEU A 225 7.86 -3.85 12.65
N ALA A 226 6.90 -3.44 13.47
CA ALA A 226 7.16 -2.99 14.84
C ALA A 226 7.84 -4.06 15.71
N GLN A 227 7.62 -5.35 15.42
CA GLN A 227 8.22 -6.47 16.11
C GLN A 227 9.62 -6.85 15.59
N ALA A 228 10.02 -6.38 14.41
CA ALA A 228 11.35 -6.62 13.85
C ALA A 228 12.37 -5.62 14.41
N ASP A 229 13.62 -6.00 14.45
CA ASP A 229 14.74 -5.13 14.81
C ASP A 229 15.48 -4.68 13.55
N VAL A 230 15.64 -5.56 12.57
CA VAL A 230 16.25 -5.30 11.26
C VAL A 230 15.32 -5.80 10.15
N VAL A 231 15.27 -5.07 9.05
CA VAL A 231 14.43 -5.42 7.89
C VAL A 231 15.27 -5.49 6.62
N TYR A 232 15.11 -6.59 5.89
CA TYR A 232 15.73 -6.81 4.59
C TYR A 232 14.68 -6.75 3.49
N THR A 233 14.99 -6.08 2.40
CA THR A 233 14.07 -5.92 1.28
C THR A 233 14.79 -5.81 -0.05
N VAL A 234 14.10 -6.13 -1.14
CA VAL A 234 14.57 -5.79 -2.49
C VAL A 234 13.96 -4.45 -2.91
N THR A 235 12.66 -4.37 -3.13
CA THR A 235 12.00 -3.12 -3.57
C THR A 235 10.65 -2.87 -2.87
N SER A 236 10.32 -3.66 -1.85
CA SER A 236 9.02 -3.56 -1.18
C SER A 236 8.81 -2.22 -0.49
N GLN A 237 7.60 -1.64 -0.59
CA GLN A 237 7.19 -0.46 0.17
C GLN A 237 7.29 -0.68 1.69
N MET A 238 7.14 -1.92 2.17
CA MET A 238 7.31 -2.25 3.59
C MET A 238 8.70 -1.88 4.12
N GLY A 239 9.74 -1.84 3.27
CA GLY A 239 11.06 -1.35 3.67
C GLY A 239 11.03 0.13 4.04
N PHE A 240 10.28 0.97 3.32
CA PHE A 240 10.08 2.35 3.71
C PHE A 240 9.25 2.50 4.99
N GLU A 241 8.21 1.70 5.13
CA GLU A 241 7.40 1.66 6.35
C GLU A 241 8.24 1.26 7.58
N ALA A 242 9.24 0.39 7.38
CA ALA A 242 10.21 0.04 8.43
C ALA A 242 11.11 1.24 8.81
N LEU A 243 11.58 2.02 7.83
CA LEU A 243 12.32 3.28 8.09
C LEU A 243 11.49 4.26 8.93
N LEU A 244 10.19 4.42 8.62
CA LEU A 244 9.30 5.28 9.40
C LEU A 244 9.14 4.81 10.85
N LEU A 245 9.33 3.52 11.11
CA LEU A 245 9.35 2.94 12.46
C LEU A 245 10.74 3.00 13.12
N GLY A 246 11.73 3.63 12.47
CA GLY A 246 13.11 3.73 12.97
C GLY A 246 13.89 2.42 12.93
N LYS A 247 13.51 1.47 12.05
CA LYS A 247 14.21 0.19 11.91
C LYS A 247 15.42 0.33 11.00
N GLU A 248 16.45 -0.48 11.25
CA GLU A 248 17.55 -0.68 10.32
C GLU A 248 17.04 -1.40 9.07
N VAL A 249 17.32 -0.84 7.87
CA VAL A 249 16.81 -1.38 6.60
C VAL A 249 17.94 -1.63 5.62
N HIS A 250 18.01 -2.86 5.11
CA HIS A 250 18.96 -3.29 4.08
C HIS A 250 18.23 -3.48 2.74
N CYS A 251 18.68 -2.78 1.69
CA CYS A 251 18.08 -2.83 0.35
C CYS A 251 18.98 -3.57 -0.64
N PHE A 252 18.42 -4.59 -1.28
CA PHE A 252 19.10 -5.41 -2.30
C PHE A 252 18.66 -5.10 -3.73
N GLY A 253 17.71 -4.19 -3.91
CA GLY A 253 17.34 -3.49 -5.13
C GLY A 253 17.45 -2.00 -4.91
N MET A 254 16.84 -1.22 -5.82
CA MET A 254 16.86 0.25 -5.77
C MET A 254 15.43 0.82 -5.68
N PRO A 255 14.70 0.61 -4.55
CA PRO A 255 13.40 1.24 -4.34
C PRO A 255 13.54 2.77 -4.23
N PHE A 256 12.42 3.49 -4.23
CA PHE A 256 12.43 4.96 -4.23
C PHE A 256 13.12 5.59 -3.02
N TYR A 257 13.21 4.87 -1.91
CA TYR A 257 13.81 5.33 -0.66
C TYR A 257 15.28 4.90 -0.47
N ALA A 258 15.83 4.07 -1.35
CA ALA A 258 17.23 3.67 -1.35
C ALA A 258 18.12 4.68 -2.10
N GLY A 259 19.41 4.69 -1.82
CA GLY A 259 20.40 5.57 -2.47
C GLY A 259 20.46 7.00 -1.90
N TRP A 260 19.70 7.31 -0.86
CA TRP A 260 19.68 8.63 -0.21
C TRP A 260 20.42 8.65 1.14
N GLY A 261 21.01 7.53 1.54
CA GLY A 261 21.77 7.40 2.79
C GLY A 261 20.91 7.15 4.04
N ALA A 262 19.61 6.86 3.87
CA ALA A 262 18.71 6.44 4.95
C ALA A 262 18.66 4.91 5.14
N THR A 263 19.21 4.15 4.19
CA THR A 263 19.22 2.68 4.13
C THR A 263 20.65 2.17 3.93
N HIS A 264 20.85 0.87 4.21
CA HIS A 264 22.05 0.13 3.84
C HIS A 264 21.83 -0.46 2.45
N ASP A 265 22.40 0.16 1.43
CA ASP A 265 22.13 -0.17 0.04
C ASP A 265 23.23 -1.04 -0.57
N ARG A 266 22.83 -2.16 -1.21
CA ARG A 266 23.73 -2.99 -1.99
C ARG A 266 24.07 -2.37 -3.35
N LEU A 267 23.17 -1.62 -3.93
CA LEU A 267 23.33 -0.94 -5.21
C LEU A 267 23.54 0.55 -5.01
N THR A 268 24.15 1.18 -6.01
CA THR A 268 24.30 2.64 -6.08
C THR A 268 23.49 3.22 -7.23
N CYS A 269 23.00 4.44 -7.06
CA CYS A 269 22.33 5.21 -8.11
C CYS A 269 22.98 6.60 -8.20
N PRO A 270 23.86 6.86 -9.19
CA PRO A 270 24.58 8.14 -9.30
C PRO A 270 23.66 9.36 -9.42
N ARG A 271 22.43 9.18 -9.94
CA ARG A 271 21.44 10.27 -10.02
C ARG A 271 20.92 10.71 -8.65
N ARG A 272 20.99 9.86 -7.61
CA ARG A 272 20.54 10.16 -6.24
C ARG A 272 21.72 10.78 -5.47
N ALA A 273 21.99 12.04 -5.77
CA ALA A 273 23.21 12.71 -5.33
C ALA A 273 23.14 13.31 -3.92
N LYS A 274 21.94 13.52 -3.38
CA LYS A 274 21.74 14.12 -2.06
C LYS A 274 21.53 13.05 -0.97
N ARG A 275 21.94 13.37 0.25
CA ARG A 275 21.50 12.62 1.43
C ARG A 275 20.14 13.15 1.88
N ARG A 276 19.26 12.23 2.25
CA ARG A 276 17.90 12.53 2.74
C ARG A 276 17.56 11.68 3.96
N THR A 277 16.88 12.28 4.93
CA THR A 277 16.32 11.55 6.06
C THR A 277 15.05 10.82 5.68
N ALA A 278 14.57 9.91 6.52
CA ALA A 278 13.30 9.22 6.29
C ALA A 278 12.11 10.20 6.25
N GLU A 279 12.15 11.27 7.07
CA GLU A 279 11.14 12.32 7.11
C GLU A 279 11.14 13.16 5.82
N GLU A 280 12.31 13.49 5.28
CA GLU A 280 12.42 14.20 4.01
C GLU A 280 11.91 13.33 2.84
N ILE A 281 12.27 12.04 2.81
CA ILE A 281 11.75 11.11 1.80
C ILE A 281 10.23 10.98 1.93
N PHE A 282 9.71 10.93 3.16
CA PHE A 282 8.26 10.90 3.41
C PHE A 282 7.59 12.19 2.92
N ALA A 283 8.11 13.35 3.26
CA ALA A 283 7.56 14.64 2.81
C ALA A 283 7.50 14.70 1.28
N ALA A 284 8.60 14.34 0.61
CA ALA A 284 8.65 14.30 -0.85
C ALA A 284 7.63 13.30 -1.43
N ALA A 285 7.65 12.04 -0.99
CA ALA A 285 6.85 10.97 -1.59
C ALA A 285 5.37 11.06 -1.23
N TYR A 286 5.04 11.23 0.06
CA TYR A 286 3.67 11.14 0.55
C TYR A 286 2.94 12.48 0.53
N MET A 287 3.64 13.63 0.67
CA MET A 287 2.95 14.93 0.77
C MET A 287 3.00 15.71 -0.55
N LEU A 288 4.10 15.64 -1.29
CA LEU A 288 4.31 16.47 -2.49
C LEU A 288 4.08 15.70 -3.79
N TYR A 289 4.55 14.45 -3.87
CA TYR A 289 4.46 13.66 -5.09
C TYR A 289 3.11 12.91 -5.20
N ALA A 290 2.61 12.32 -4.11
CA ALA A 290 1.30 11.68 -4.11
C ALA A 290 0.17 12.70 -4.07
N ARG A 291 -0.90 12.45 -4.83
CA ARG A 291 -2.09 13.30 -4.90
C ARG A 291 -3.25 12.61 -4.18
N TYR A 292 -4.01 13.38 -3.41
CA TYR A 292 -5.12 12.87 -2.60
C TYR A 292 -6.45 13.49 -3.02
N VAL A 293 -7.51 12.67 -3.01
CA VAL A 293 -8.89 13.09 -3.25
C VAL A 293 -9.80 12.46 -2.22
N ASN A 294 -10.58 13.29 -1.52
CA ASN A 294 -11.61 12.82 -0.62
C ASN A 294 -12.76 12.20 -1.44
N PRO A 295 -13.05 10.89 -1.30
CA PRO A 295 -14.06 10.22 -2.13
C PRO A 295 -15.50 10.62 -1.78
N VAL A 296 -15.73 11.21 -0.59
CA VAL A 296 -17.06 11.64 -0.14
C VAL A 296 -17.40 13.03 -0.67
N THR A 297 -16.44 13.96 -0.59
CA THR A 297 -16.65 15.35 -1.01
C THR A 297 -16.31 15.59 -2.48
N ALA A 298 -15.66 14.62 -3.14
CA ALA A 298 -15.11 14.73 -4.49
C ALA A 298 -14.27 16.01 -4.64
N ARG A 299 -13.33 16.25 -3.71
CA ARG A 299 -12.40 17.39 -3.71
C ARG A 299 -10.98 16.92 -3.42
N ARG A 300 -10.00 17.68 -3.92
CA ARG A 300 -8.60 17.51 -3.51
C ARG A 300 -8.48 17.69 -2.00
N CYS A 301 -7.64 16.92 -1.39
CA CYS A 301 -7.32 17.02 0.04
C CYS A 301 -5.82 16.79 0.27
N ASP A 302 -5.37 17.02 1.48
CA ASP A 302 -4.01 16.75 1.90
C ASP A 302 -3.86 15.34 2.52
N ILE A 303 -2.64 14.99 2.88
CA ILE A 303 -2.33 13.72 3.55
C ILE A 303 -3.00 13.61 4.92
N HIS A 304 -3.15 14.71 5.67
CA HIS A 304 -3.74 14.67 7.00
C HIS A 304 -5.22 14.33 6.95
N GLU A 305 -5.95 14.85 5.95
CA GLU A 305 -7.33 14.47 5.71
C GLU A 305 -7.44 13.02 5.24
N ALA A 306 -6.56 12.57 4.36
CA ALA A 306 -6.51 11.17 3.90
C ALA A 306 -6.25 10.20 5.08
N ILE A 307 -5.31 10.52 5.97
CA ILE A 307 -5.04 9.76 7.20
C ILE A 307 -6.30 9.68 8.07
N ARG A 308 -7.01 10.81 8.31
CA ARG A 308 -8.25 10.83 9.11
C ARG A 308 -9.33 9.93 8.50
N ILE A 309 -9.49 9.98 7.18
CA ILE A 309 -10.46 9.13 6.45
C ILE A 309 -10.10 7.65 6.61
N LEU A 310 -8.85 7.28 6.34
CA LEU A 310 -8.40 5.88 6.44
C LEU A 310 -8.48 5.36 7.87
N ALA A 311 -8.11 6.16 8.86
CA ALA A 311 -8.21 5.81 10.27
C ALA A 311 -9.67 5.52 10.67
N ALA A 312 -10.60 6.38 10.26
CA ALA A 312 -12.03 6.18 10.50
C ALA A 312 -12.56 4.92 9.80
N GLN A 313 -12.19 4.70 8.54
CA GLN A 313 -12.57 3.51 7.77
C GLN A 313 -12.01 2.23 8.42
N ARG A 314 -10.73 2.23 8.82
CA ARG A 314 -10.09 1.10 9.48
C ARG A 314 -10.73 0.79 10.83
N PHE A 315 -11.02 1.81 11.63
CA PHE A 315 -11.72 1.66 12.91
C PHE A 315 -13.11 1.05 12.71
N GLN A 316 -13.89 1.58 11.77
CA GLN A 316 -15.24 1.08 11.47
C GLN A 316 -15.19 -0.36 10.93
N ASN A 317 -14.24 -0.66 10.05
CA ASN A 317 -14.00 -2.01 9.52
C ASN A 317 -13.72 -3.00 10.66
N GLY A 318 -12.91 -2.59 11.64
CA GLY A 318 -12.59 -3.39 12.83
C GLY A 318 -13.80 -3.66 13.70
N ARG A 319 -14.67 -2.66 13.92
CA ARG A 319 -15.91 -2.80 14.70
C ARG A 319 -16.94 -3.70 14.04
N ASN A 320 -16.99 -3.71 12.71
CA ASN A 320 -17.99 -4.42 11.93
C ASN A 320 -17.55 -5.85 11.52
N LYS A 321 -16.52 -6.38 12.17
CA LYS A 321 -16.11 -7.77 11.97
C LYS A 321 -17.19 -8.73 12.47
N GLY A 322 -17.29 -9.92 11.82
CA GLY A 322 -18.19 -10.97 12.26
C GLY A 322 -19.54 -10.95 11.55
N PHE A 323 -20.55 -11.55 12.20
CA PHE A 323 -21.87 -11.75 11.63
C PHE A 323 -22.87 -10.75 12.22
N HIS A 324 -23.53 -10.00 11.35
CA HIS A 324 -24.60 -9.06 11.69
C HIS A 324 -25.96 -9.58 11.24
N ALA A 325 -26.81 -9.96 12.19
CA ALA A 325 -28.20 -10.32 11.94
C ALA A 325 -29.09 -9.07 11.99
N CYS A 326 -29.56 -8.60 10.87
CA CYS A 326 -30.46 -7.45 10.76
C CYS A 326 -31.92 -7.92 10.69
N VAL A 327 -32.67 -7.83 11.78
CA VAL A 327 -34.04 -8.29 11.88
C VAL A 327 -35.02 -7.13 11.71
N GLY A 328 -36.06 -7.30 10.89
CA GLY A 328 -37.15 -6.33 10.73
C GLY A 328 -36.82 -5.08 9.91
N PHE A 329 -35.67 -5.07 9.18
CA PHE A 329 -35.36 -3.97 8.28
C PHE A 329 -36.22 -4.00 7.03
N SER A 330 -36.94 -2.91 6.76
CA SER A 330 -37.66 -2.71 5.50
C SER A 330 -36.67 -2.66 4.32
N ARG A 331 -37.13 -2.98 3.10
CA ARG A 331 -36.24 -3.05 1.93
C ARG A 331 -35.46 -1.80 1.66
N TRP A 332 -36.06 -0.62 1.84
CA TRP A 332 -35.41 0.68 1.61
C TRP A 332 -34.32 1.00 2.65
N LYS A 333 -34.41 0.49 3.89
CA LYS A 333 -33.41 0.68 4.95
C LYS A 333 -32.18 -0.23 4.81
N ARG A 334 -32.28 -1.33 4.05
CA ARG A 334 -31.21 -2.32 3.92
C ARG A 334 -29.93 -1.78 3.30
N PRO A 335 -29.96 -0.92 2.24
CA PRO A 335 -28.74 -0.30 1.73
C PRO A 335 -28.00 0.55 2.76
N HIS A 336 -28.74 1.34 3.55
CA HIS A 336 -28.17 2.15 4.62
C HIS A 336 -27.54 1.28 5.72
N ALA A 337 -28.25 0.24 6.18
CA ALA A 337 -27.70 -0.69 7.15
C ALA A 337 -26.43 -1.39 6.63
N ARG A 338 -26.39 -1.78 5.35
CA ARG A 338 -25.17 -2.32 4.74
C ARG A 338 -24.03 -1.32 4.76
N ALA A 339 -24.27 -0.07 4.39
CA ALA A 339 -23.24 0.97 4.39
C ALA A 339 -22.60 1.18 5.77
N PHE A 340 -23.40 1.09 6.85
CA PHE A 340 -22.91 1.24 8.21
C PHE A 340 -22.24 -0.03 8.78
N LEU A 341 -22.69 -1.21 8.38
CA LEU A 341 -22.27 -2.49 8.99
C LEU A 341 -21.26 -3.27 8.15
N GLN A 342 -21.03 -2.86 6.89
CA GLN A 342 -20.09 -3.58 6.03
C GLN A 342 -18.67 -3.53 6.58
N SER A 343 -17.96 -4.64 6.39
CA SER A 343 -16.52 -4.72 6.62
C SER A 343 -15.90 -5.73 5.64
N THR A 344 -14.57 -5.71 5.56
CA THR A 344 -13.82 -6.60 4.64
C THR A 344 -13.92 -8.08 5.03
N THR A 345 -14.29 -8.38 6.29
CA THR A 345 -14.40 -9.75 6.84
C THR A 345 -15.77 -10.04 7.47
N GLY A 346 -16.69 -9.06 7.48
CA GLY A 346 -18.00 -9.19 8.08
C GLY A 346 -19.05 -9.74 7.11
N THR A 347 -20.08 -10.33 7.65
CA THR A 347 -21.24 -10.83 6.91
C THR A 347 -22.52 -10.20 7.45
N ILE A 348 -23.37 -9.66 6.56
CA ILE A 348 -24.64 -9.04 6.92
C ILE A 348 -25.77 -9.88 6.33
N ARG A 349 -26.71 -10.32 7.19
CA ARG A 349 -27.93 -11.00 6.74
C ARG A 349 -29.17 -10.30 7.29
N PHE A 350 -30.18 -10.18 6.42
CA PHE A 350 -31.45 -9.57 6.75
C PHE A 350 -32.51 -10.66 6.94
N PHE A 351 -33.22 -10.58 8.06
CA PHE A 351 -34.29 -11.51 8.43
C PHE A 351 -35.62 -10.75 8.55
N LEU A 352 -36.73 -11.44 8.19
CA LEU A 352 -38.06 -10.92 8.45
C LEU A 352 -38.43 -11.12 9.92
N ILE A 353 -39.32 -10.30 10.46
CA ILE A 353 -39.92 -10.53 11.78
C ILE A 353 -40.74 -11.79 11.71
N GLY A 354 -40.42 -12.83 12.50
CA GLY A 354 -41.11 -14.15 12.50
C GLY A 354 -40.34 -15.31 11.88
N GLY A 355 -39.20 -15.04 11.18
CA GLY A 355 -38.35 -16.11 10.64
C GLY A 355 -37.30 -16.56 11.67
N LYS A 356 -37.41 -17.79 12.18
CA LYS A 356 -36.30 -18.42 12.93
C LYS A 356 -35.13 -18.67 11.98
N PRO A 357 -33.87 -18.41 12.39
CA PRO A 357 -32.73 -18.80 11.58
C PRO A 357 -32.71 -20.34 11.45
N SER A 358 -32.65 -20.85 10.21
CA SER A 358 -32.47 -22.27 9.98
C SER A 358 -31.17 -22.76 10.61
N ASN A 359 -31.24 -23.76 11.44
CA ASN A 359 -30.08 -24.41 12.11
C ASN A 359 -29.09 -24.95 11.09
N GLY A 360 -27.88 -24.47 11.16
CA GLY A 360 -26.76 -25.02 10.39
C GLY A 360 -25.48 -24.24 10.60
N ARG A 361 -24.83 -24.44 11.70
CA ARG A 361 -23.44 -24.14 12.19
C ARG A 361 -23.43 -23.28 13.44
N LYS A 362 -23.03 -23.90 14.53
CA LYS A 362 -22.66 -23.22 15.78
C LYS A 362 -21.45 -22.31 15.50
N GLN A 363 -21.71 -21.03 15.29
CA GLN A 363 -20.72 -19.98 15.46
C GLN A 363 -21.24 -19.07 16.57
N THR A 364 -20.44 -18.85 17.58
CA THR A 364 -20.70 -17.96 18.69
C THR A 364 -21.09 -16.58 18.18
N ALA A 365 -22.38 -16.28 18.15
CA ALA A 365 -22.91 -14.99 17.78
C ALA A 365 -22.95 -14.10 19.01
N ALA A 366 -22.13 -13.04 19.02
CA ALA A 366 -22.38 -11.92 19.90
C ALA A 366 -23.61 -11.16 19.37
N MET A 367 -24.75 -11.34 20.01
CA MET A 367 -25.96 -10.56 19.75
C MET A 367 -25.79 -9.18 20.40
N SER A 368 -25.59 -8.13 19.60
CA SER A 368 -25.80 -6.77 20.09
C SER A 368 -27.27 -6.38 19.88
N TRP A 369 -28.03 -6.32 20.97
CA TRP A 369 -29.37 -5.77 20.98
C TRP A 369 -29.32 -4.24 21.05
N TYR A 370 -29.77 -3.54 20.01
CA TYR A 370 -30.21 -2.17 20.14
C TYR A 370 -31.67 -2.16 20.55
N GLY A 371 -31.91 -1.94 21.85
CA GLY A 371 -33.25 -1.79 22.40
C GLY A 371 -33.98 -0.59 21.78
N ARG A 372 -35.30 -0.76 21.56
CA ARG A 372 -36.19 0.38 21.29
C ARG A 372 -36.20 1.29 22.53
N PRO A 373 -36.21 2.61 22.39
CA PRO A 373 -36.65 3.46 23.48
C PRO A 373 -38.13 3.18 23.69
N ASN A 374 -38.51 2.90 24.95
CA ASN A 374 -39.92 2.79 25.34
C ASN A 374 -40.61 4.12 25.03
N ALA A 375 -41.68 4.05 24.25
CA ALA A 375 -42.67 5.09 24.19
C ALA A 375 -43.45 5.08 25.54
N GLN A 376 -43.34 6.13 26.27
CA GLN A 376 -44.37 6.67 27.17
C GLN A 376 -44.86 7.97 26.60
#